data_2f475d165e8553661d77d119a8084465
#
_entry.id   2f475d165e8553661d77d119a8084465
#
_cell.length_a   1.000
_cell.length_b   1.000
_cell.length_c   1.000
_cell.angle_alpha   90.00
_cell.angle_beta   90.00
_cell.angle_gamma   90.00
#
_symmetry.space_group_name_H-M   'P 1'
#
loop_
_entity.id
_entity.type
_entity.pdbx_description
1 polymer ?
#
loop_
_entity_poly.entity_id
_entity_poly.type
_entity_poly.pdbx_seq_one_letter_code
_entity_poly.pdbx_strand_id
1 'polypeptide(L)'
;MMQKNLPLEEKSINEIYNTSDIITYSIPIYQRNYAWDKEQIEELVKDVYDTFDSNTNSVYYIGTLVSYDRGEKVFEVIDGQQRLTTIFLILNALGIKPTNKLSYRARPKSAYTIKKILEIEENRNIISSLSDMKNKGELDLGIKSGIDNAIRLIEDIVGKRKKEFTLFFLHNVHIIHYTVPKDIDLNHYFEVMNSRGEQLEKHEIEKAKLLAILKNESERKAFAEQWEACSKMNIYLQQAWECDKESVFGRDYHTLLASNFLDLVANNDINVVERKSIIELIKLGVNEQAKLKEKDVPESFQNIIDFPNFLLIVLKLTRFQREKNFNVNSFSLDDKELLNEFNKVYLDENFVKEFGYNLFKAKFLLDNYIVHHSNEEETSDNNPWKLQCYHKEANSSKAYLRNLFEREERNSGANDETYKRKQMKLVHLMSMFEVTFTPKQRKNYLFYCLLYLFNVSSMNYKCL
;
A
#
# COMPACT_ATOMS: atom_id res chain seq x y z
N MET A 1 -15.53 -41.73 12.34
CA MET A 1 -15.67 -41.33 10.93
C MET A 1 -15.02 -39.96 10.79
N MET A 2 -13.85 -39.88 10.16
CA MET A 2 -13.24 -38.56 9.84
C MET A 2 -14.14 -37.87 8.81
N GLN A 3 -14.78 -36.77 9.16
CA GLN A 3 -15.40 -35.89 8.17
C GLN A 3 -14.28 -35.47 7.21
N LYS A 4 -14.37 -35.88 5.95
CA LYS A 4 -13.58 -35.31 4.87
C LYS A 4 -14.02 -33.84 4.81
N ASN A 5 -13.15 -32.92 5.27
CA ASN A 5 -13.34 -31.51 4.99
C ASN A 5 -13.44 -31.36 3.48
N LEU A 6 -14.59 -30.97 2.99
CA LEU A 6 -14.76 -30.60 1.59
C LEU A 6 -13.92 -29.34 1.37
N PRO A 7 -13.19 -29.24 0.25
CA PRO A 7 -12.38 -28.05 -0.02
C PRO A 7 -13.22 -26.79 -0.22
N LEU A 8 -14.52 -26.91 -0.41
CA LEU A 8 -15.48 -25.81 -0.59
C LEU A 8 -16.60 -25.95 0.43
N GLU A 9 -16.77 -24.94 1.26
CA GLU A 9 -17.78 -24.90 2.33
C GLU A 9 -18.52 -23.57 2.26
N GLU A 10 -19.85 -23.60 2.41
CA GLU A 10 -20.64 -22.43 2.65
C GLU A 10 -20.64 -22.15 4.16
N LYS A 11 -20.30 -20.93 4.55
CA LYS A 11 -20.22 -20.52 5.96
C LYS A 11 -20.92 -19.18 6.16
N SER A 12 -21.74 -19.09 7.21
CA SER A 12 -22.23 -17.82 7.71
C SER A 12 -21.10 -16.98 8.32
N ILE A 13 -21.29 -15.69 8.44
CA ILE A 13 -20.32 -14.82 9.11
C ILE A 13 -20.07 -15.27 10.56
N ASN A 14 -21.10 -15.80 11.23
CA ASN A 14 -20.92 -16.35 12.56
C ASN A 14 -19.98 -17.56 12.58
N GLU A 15 -20.06 -18.44 11.59
CA GLU A 15 -19.17 -19.61 11.47
C GLU A 15 -17.74 -19.24 11.06
N ILE A 16 -17.54 -18.08 10.40
CA ILE A 16 -16.21 -17.56 10.09
C ILE A 16 -15.56 -16.94 11.34
N TYR A 17 -16.31 -16.21 12.17
CA TYR A 17 -15.74 -15.37 13.22
C TYR A 17 -15.95 -15.84 14.64
N ASN A 18 -16.93 -16.71 14.91
CA ASN A 18 -17.32 -17.13 16.26
C ASN A 18 -17.39 -18.66 16.37
N THR A 19 -16.26 -19.32 16.21
CA THR A 19 -16.16 -20.78 16.39
C THR A 19 -15.78 -21.14 17.84
N SER A 20 -16.18 -22.31 18.30
CA SER A 20 -15.74 -22.86 19.59
C SER A 20 -14.23 -23.06 19.64
N ASP A 21 -13.67 -23.43 18.51
CA ASP A 21 -12.22 -23.58 18.30
C ASP A 21 -11.67 -22.33 17.65
N ILE A 22 -10.85 -21.58 18.37
CA ILE A 22 -10.28 -20.32 17.87
C ILE A 22 -9.40 -20.58 16.63
N ILE A 23 -9.82 -20.01 15.51
CA ILE A 23 -9.11 -20.03 14.24
C ILE A 23 -8.39 -18.69 14.04
N THR A 24 -7.24 -18.73 13.37
CA THR A 24 -6.51 -17.53 12.97
C THR A 24 -6.52 -17.43 11.45
N TYR A 25 -7.12 -16.38 10.91
CA TYR A 25 -6.96 -15.98 9.51
C TYR A 25 -5.75 -15.05 9.39
N SER A 26 -4.73 -15.51 8.71
CA SER A 26 -3.46 -14.80 8.56
C SER A 26 -3.37 -14.13 7.21
N ILE A 27 -3.23 -12.82 7.19
CA ILE A 27 -2.99 -12.05 5.96
C ILE A 27 -1.49 -12.05 5.69
N PRO A 28 -1.05 -12.65 4.57
CA PRO A 28 0.36 -12.76 4.24
C PRO A 28 0.96 -11.43 3.77
N ILE A 29 2.30 -11.37 3.76
CA ILE A 29 3.05 -10.16 3.44
C ILE A 29 2.91 -9.70 1.98
N TYR A 30 2.62 -10.62 1.07
CA TYR A 30 2.46 -10.30 -0.35
C TYR A 30 1.13 -9.63 -0.68
N GLN A 31 0.10 -9.80 0.14
CA GLN A 31 -1.19 -9.13 -0.01
C GLN A 31 -1.03 -7.62 0.21
N ARG A 32 -1.81 -6.79 -0.48
CA ARG A 32 -1.82 -5.33 -0.26
C ARG A 32 -2.35 -4.95 1.13
N ASN A 33 -2.13 -3.71 1.56
CA ASN A 33 -2.76 -3.17 2.75
C ASN A 33 -4.29 -3.09 2.58
N TYR A 34 -5.00 -2.99 3.71
CA TYR A 34 -6.43 -2.71 3.65
C TYR A 34 -6.67 -1.35 2.98
N ALA A 35 -7.47 -1.35 1.92
CA ALA A 35 -7.61 -0.21 1.01
C ALA A 35 -9.06 0.14 0.65
N TRP A 36 -10.07 -0.60 1.17
CA TRP A 36 -11.46 -0.24 0.94
C TRP A 36 -11.78 1.13 1.53
N ASP A 37 -12.35 2.00 0.70
CA ASP A 37 -12.81 3.32 1.08
C ASP A 37 -14.26 3.34 1.57
N LYS A 38 -14.81 4.53 1.80
CA LYS A 38 -16.18 4.70 2.26
C LYS A 38 -17.22 4.12 1.30
N GLU A 39 -17.00 4.30 -0.01
CA GLU A 39 -17.97 3.91 -1.06
C GLU A 39 -18.15 2.41 -1.10
N GLN A 40 -17.05 1.65 -1.07
CA GLN A 40 -17.07 0.19 -1.09
C GLN A 40 -17.69 -0.41 0.18
N ILE A 41 -17.41 0.19 1.35
CA ILE A 41 -18.02 -0.24 2.61
C ILE A 41 -19.53 0.08 2.62
N GLU A 42 -19.91 1.25 2.09
CA GLU A 42 -21.30 1.71 1.99
C GLU A 42 -22.11 0.80 1.07
N GLU A 43 -21.58 0.45 -0.10
CA GLU A 43 -22.20 -0.47 -1.04
C GLU A 43 -22.48 -1.82 -0.36
N LEU A 44 -21.49 -2.40 0.31
CA LEU A 44 -21.68 -3.65 1.03
C LEU A 44 -22.74 -3.56 2.12
N VAL A 45 -22.70 -2.51 2.95
CA VAL A 45 -23.68 -2.35 4.05
C VAL A 45 -25.08 -2.14 3.49
N LYS A 46 -25.24 -1.37 2.40
CA LYS A 46 -26.54 -1.15 1.73
C LYS A 46 -27.08 -2.43 1.13
N ASP A 47 -26.30 -3.18 0.38
CA ASP A 47 -26.73 -4.43 -0.26
C ASP A 47 -27.24 -5.44 0.77
N VAL A 48 -26.50 -5.59 1.88
CA VAL A 48 -26.92 -6.45 2.98
C VAL A 48 -28.20 -5.92 3.65
N TYR A 49 -28.28 -4.58 3.87
CA TYR A 49 -29.45 -3.97 4.49
C TYR A 49 -30.70 -4.08 3.62
N ASP A 50 -30.59 -3.86 2.32
CA ASP A 50 -31.69 -3.97 1.37
C ASP A 50 -32.22 -5.43 1.29
N THR A 51 -31.32 -6.40 1.37
CA THR A 51 -31.69 -7.83 1.48
C THR A 51 -32.43 -8.11 2.79
N PHE A 52 -31.91 -7.61 3.91
CA PHE A 52 -32.53 -7.72 5.24
C PHE A 52 -33.91 -7.05 5.28
N ASP A 53 -34.03 -5.84 4.74
CA ASP A 53 -35.30 -5.08 4.74
C ASP A 53 -36.36 -5.71 3.85
N SER A 54 -35.93 -6.28 2.70
CA SER A 54 -36.84 -6.96 1.78
C SER A 54 -37.36 -8.28 2.33
N ASN A 55 -36.54 -9.08 2.98
CA ASN A 55 -36.90 -10.36 3.59
C ASN A 55 -35.85 -10.84 4.60
N THR A 56 -36.18 -10.84 5.86
CA THR A 56 -35.33 -11.28 6.98
C THR A 56 -34.89 -12.75 6.94
N ASN A 57 -35.53 -13.58 6.12
CA ASN A 57 -35.18 -14.99 5.92
C ASN A 57 -34.33 -15.22 4.68
N SER A 58 -34.03 -14.18 3.88
CA SER A 58 -33.19 -14.31 2.72
C SER A 58 -31.73 -14.52 3.14
N VAL A 59 -30.96 -15.18 2.28
CA VAL A 59 -29.52 -15.34 2.41
C VAL A 59 -28.82 -14.37 1.45
N TYR A 60 -27.79 -13.68 1.93
CA TYR A 60 -26.95 -12.82 1.13
C TYR A 60 -25.54 -13.43 1.02
N TYR A 61 -25.05 -13.57 -0.20
CA TYR A 61 -23.70 -14.10 -0.45
C TYR A 61 -22.70 -12.97 -0.71
N ILE A 62 -21.73 -12.80 0.19
CA ILE A 62 -20.73 -11.73 0.09
C ILE A 62 -19.57 -12.09 -0.86
N GLY A 63 -19.57 -13.28 -1.46
CA GLY A 63 -18.54 -13.77 -2.37
C GLY A 63 -17.72 -14.91 -1.79
N THR A 64 -16.47 -15.03 -2.22
CA THR A 64 -15.58 -16.14 -1.86
C THR A 64 -14.46 -15.71 -0.91
N LEU A 65 -14.04 -16.63 -0.04
CA LEU A 65 -12.82 -16.57 0.75
C LEU A 65 -11.96 -17.77 0.39
N VAL A 66 -10.77 -17.51 -0.11
CA VAL A 66 -9.81 -18.57 -0.44
C VAL A 66 -8.70 -18.57 0.58
N SER A 67 -8.42 -19.73 1.18
CA SER A 67 -7.38 -19.85 2.19
C SER A 67 -6.56 -21.12 2.01
N TYR A 68 -5.35 -21.13 2.58
CA TYR A 68 -4.47 -22.28 2.66
C TYR A 68 -4.26 -22.67 4.12
N ASP A 69 -4.49 -23.94 4.46
CA ASP A 69 -4.31 -24.46 5.81
C ASP A 69 -2.82 -24.66 6.11
N ARG A 70 -2.25 -23.79 6.97
CA ARG A 70 -0.86 -23.89 7.46
C ARG A 70 -0.72 -24.87 8.65
N GLY A 71 -1.80 -25.49 9.09
CA GLY A 71 -1.84 -26.28 10.33
C GLY A 71 -2.11 -25.43 11.57
N GLU A 72 -2.24 -26.06 12.73
CA GLU A 72 -2.46 -25.39 14.03
C GLU A 72 -3.61 -24.39 14.04
N LYS A 73 -4.67 -24.62 13.25
CA LYS A 73 -5.84 -23.72 13.08
C LYS A 73 -5.47 -22.35 12.49
N VAL A 74 -4.39 -22.27 11.70
CA VAL A 74 -3.97 -21.07 10.98
C VAL A 74 -4.30 -21.24 9.50
N PHE A 75 -5.17 -20.37 9.00
CA PHE A 75 -5.55 -20.26 7.60
C PHE A 75 -4.92 -19.01 7.01
N GLU A 76 -3.99 -19.20 6.07
CA GLU A 76 -3.42 -18.10 5.31
C GLU A 76 -4.38 -17.68 4.21
N VAL A 77 -4.80 -16.42 4.23
CA VAL A 77 -5.76 -15.89 3.27
C VAL A 77 -5.09 -15.63 1.93
N ILE A 78 -5.60 -16.27 0.89
CA ILE A 78 -5.11 -16.14 -0.49
C ILE A 78 -5.94 -15.14 -1.27
N ASP A 79 -7.26 -15.19 -1.14
CA ASP A 79 -8.18 -14.21 -1.70
C ASP A 79 -9.31 -13.88 -0.72
N GLY A 80 -9.89 -12.67 -0.84
CA GLY A 80 -10.96 -12.19 0.03
C GLY A 80 -10.48 -11.39 1.25
N GLN A 81 -9.20 -11.00 1.33
CA GLN A 81 -8.67 -10.29 2.50
C GLN A 81 -9.35 -8.96 2.77
N GLN A 82 -9.70 -8.19 1.74
CA GLN A 82 -10.39 -6.90 1.89
C GLN A 82 -11.78 -7.13 2.50
N ARG A 83 -12.55 -8.06 1.93
CA ARG A 83 -13.87 -8.46 2.44
C ARG A 83 -13.81 -8.97 3.87
N LEU A 84 -12.88 -9.89 4.14
CA LEU A 84 -12.70 -10.44 5.49
C LEU A 84 -12.40 -9.32 6.50
N THR A 85 -11.50 -8.40 6.16
CA THR A 85 -11.18 -7.26 7.04
C THR A 85 -12.39 -6.34 7.22
N THR A 86 -13.13 -6.02 6.15
CA THR A 86 -14.32 -5.18 6.24
C THR A 86 -15.40 -5.83 7.11
N ILE A 87 -15.65 -7.13 6.98
CA ILE A 87 -16.58 -7.87 7.85
C ILE A 87 -16.13 -7.76 9.31
N PHE A 88 -14.85 -7.93 9.59
CA PHE A 88 -14.31 -7.74 10.94
C PHE A 88 -14.59 -6.32 11.48
N LEU A 89 -14.42 -5.29 10.66
CA LEU A 89 -14.70 -3.90 11.05
C LEU A 89 -16.19 -3.68 11.29
N ILE A 90 -17.06 -4.19 10.41
CA ILE A 90 -18.54 -4.12 10.56
C ILE A 90 -18.99 -4.84 11.85
N LEU A 91 -18.46 -6.02 12.15
CA LEU A 91 -18.78 -6.73 13.39
C LEU A 91 -18.44 -5.87 14.63
N ASN A 92 -17.26 -5.25 14.65
CA ASN A 92 -16.88 -4.34 15.73
C ASN A 92 -17.79 -3.10 15.78
N ALA A 93 -18.21 -2.53 14.65
CA ALA A 93 -19.16 -1.42 14.58
C ALA A 93 -20.55 -1.83 15.10
N LEU A 94 -20.97 -3.07 14.86
CA LEU A 94 -22.19 -3.64 15.40
C LEU A 94 -22.12 -3.97 16.91
N GLY A 95 -20.94 -4.03 17.50
CA GLY A 95 -20.71 -4.36 18.90
C GLY A 95 -20.36 -5.82 19.15
N ILE A 96 -20.07 -6.55 18.11
CA ILE A 96 -19.67 -7.95 18.19
C ILE A 96 -18.16 -8.03 18.21
N LYS A 97 -17.60 -8.70 19.22
CA LYS A 97 -16.17 -9.00 19.30
C LYS A 97 -15.93 -10.42 18.76
N PRO A 98 -15.29 -10.53 17.58
CA PRO A 98 -14.97 -11.84 17.01
C PRO A 98 -14.06 -12.67 17.92
N THR A 99 -14.33 -13.98 18.04
CA THR A 99 -13.48 -14.92 18.78
C THR A 99 -12.30 -15.39 17.92
N ASN A 100 -12.52 -15.58 16.62
CA ASN A 100 -11.47 -15.91 15.67
C ASN A 100 -10.59 -14.70 15.38
N LYS A 101 -9.29 -14.97 15.19
CA LYS A 101 -8.29 -13.91 15.06
C LYS A 101 -8.05 -13.57 13.58
N LEU A 102 -8.10 -12.28 13.28
CA LEU A 102 -7.55 -11.74 12.06
C LEU A 102 -6.11 -11.26 12.35
N SER A 103 -5.13 -11.78 11.64
CA SER A 103 -3.71 -11.55 11.92
C SER A 103 -2.97 -10.99 10.71
N TYR A 104 -2.26 -9.89 10.93
CA TYR A 104 -1.37 -9.25 9.97
C TYR A 104 0.09 -9.38 10.46
N ARG A 105 0.62 -10.62 10.50
CA ARG A 105 1.94 -10.92 11.11
C ARG A 105 3.07 -10.03 10.59
N ALA A 106 3.07 -9.77 9.30
CA ALA A 106 4.12 -9.01 8.63
C ALA A 106 3.91 -7.48 8.67
N ARG A 107 2.79 -7.02 9.26
CA ARG A 107 2.41 -5.59 9.30
C ARG A 107 2.12 -5.15 10.73
N PRO A 108 3.14 -4.68 11.45
CA PRO A 108 3.00 -4.31 12.86
C PRO A 108 1.91 -3.27 13.12
N LYS A 109 1.76 -2.28 12.23
CA LYS A 109 0.73 -1.24 12.36
C LYS A 109 -0.69 -1.78 12.20
N SER A 110 -0.91 -2.63 11.18
CA SER A 110 -2.23 -3.27 10.97
C SER A 110 -2.57 -4.19 12.15
N ALA A 111 -1.61 -5.01 12.60
CA ALA A 111 -1.79 -5.88 13.77
C ALA A 111 -2.08 -5.07 15.05
N TYR A 112 -1.35 -3.97 15.26
CA TYR A 112 -1.55 -3.08 16.39
C TYR A 112 -2.94 -2.42 16.36
N THR A 113 -3.36 -1.92 15.18
CA THR A 113 -4.66 -1.26 15.01
C THR A 113 -5.81 -2.23 15.29
N ILE A 114 -5.76 -3.46 14.74
CA ILE A 114 -6.76 -4.50 15.01
C ILE A 114 -6.81 -4.85 16.50
N LYS A 115 -5.66 -5.02 17.14
CA LYS A 115 -5.59 -5.26 18.58
C LYS A 115 -6.25 -4.13 19.36
N LYS A 116 -5.99 -2.86 19.00
CA LYS A 116 -6.59 -1.71 19.67
C LYS A 116 -8.09 -1.64 19.49
N ILE A 117 -8.62 -1.93 18.31
CA ILE A 117 -10.08 -2.02 18.07
C ILE A 117 -10.72 -3.07 19.00
N LEU A 118 -10.08 -4.22 19.20
CA LEU A 118 -10.59 -5.27 20.08
C LEU A 118 -10.52 -4.92 21.57
N GLU A 119 -9.54 -4.12 22.00
CA GLU A 119 -9.36 -3.69 23.40
C GLU A 119 -10.40 -2.66 23.85
N ILE A 120 -11.05 -1.94 22.93
CA ILE A 120 -12.05 -0.91 23.25
C ILE A 120 -13.40 -1.58 23.48
N GLU A 121 -13.95 -1.47 24.70
CA GLU A 121 -15.18 -2.14 25.10
C GLU A 121 -16.43 -1.53 24.47
N GLU A 122 -16.52 -0.20 24.40
CA GLU A 122 -17.68 0.51 23.86
C GLU A 122 -17.41 1.01 22.44
N ASN A 123 -18.20 0.58 21.47
CA ASN A 123 -18.07 0.96 20.06
C ASN A 123 -18.13 2.47 19.81
N ARG A 124 -18.94 3.20 20.57
CA ARG A 124 -19.05 4.67 20.49
C ARG A 124 -17.74 5.37 20.74
N ASN A 125 -16.84 4.73 21.49
CA ASN A 125 -15.55 5.28 21.89
C ASN A 125 -14.40 4.86 20.94
N ILE A 126 -14.66 3.97 19.95
CA ILE A 126 -13.59 3.50 19.04
C ILE A 126 -12.99 4.67 18.29
N ILE A 127 -13.82 5.52 17.67
CA ILE A 127 -13.36 6.66 16.85
C ILE A 127 -12.54 7.63 17.71
N SER A 128 -13.07 8.05 18.85
CA SER A 128 -12.37 8.97 19.76
C SER A 128 -11.11 8.35 20.33
N SER A 129 -11.19 7.12 20.83
CA SER A 129 -10.04 6.42 21.42
C SER A 129 -8.88 6.23 20.43
N LEU A 130 -9.17 5.85 19.17
CA LEU A 130 -8.14 5.74 18.13
C LEU A 130 -7.61 7.12 17.69
N SER A 131 -8.44 8.16 17.75
CA SER A 131 -8.04 9.53 17.41
C SER A 131 -7.20 10.20 18.51
N ASP A 132 -7.46 9.86 19.78
CA ASP A 132 -6.78 10.43 20.96
C ASP A 132 -5.48 9.69 21.33
N MET A 133 -5.15 8.61 20.60
CA MET A 133 -3.91 7.89 20.86
C MET A 133 -2.68 8.76 20.61
N LYS A 134 -1.80 8.82 21.63
CA LYS A 134 -0.55 9.60 21.58
C LYS A 134 0.38 9.20 20.43
N ASN A 135 0.33 7.94 19.99
CA ASN A 135 1.16 7.38 18.93
C ASN A 135 0.36 7.12 17.64
N LYS A 136 -0.25 8.16 17.08
CA LYS A 136 -1.01 8.06 15.80
C LYS A 136 -0.19 7.44 14.65
N GLY A 137 1.14 7.53 14.71
CA GLY A 137 2.05 6.93 13.72
C GLY A 137 2.12 5.40 13.73
N GLU A 138 1.63 4.76 14.80
CA GLU A 138 1.59 3.30 14.94
C GLU A 138 0.31 2.67 14.38
N LEU A 139 -0.70 3.48 14.03
CA LEU A 139 -1.96 3.01 13.48
C LEU A 139 -1.87 2.82 11.95
N ASP A 140 -2.50 1.78 11.45
CA ASP A 140 -2.80 1.60 10.04
C ASP A 140 -3.95 2.54 9.66
N LEU A 141 -3.68 3.51 8.79
CA LEU A 141 -4.65 4.55 8.41
C LEU A 141 -5.82 3.97 7.60
N GLY A 142 -5.59 2.94 6.78
CA GLY A 142 -6.65 2.27 6.03
C GLY A 142 -7.63 1.58 6.98
N ILE A 143 -7.14 0.77 7.91
CA ILE A 143 -7.99 0.08 8.91
C ILE A 143 -8.70 1.08 9.83
N LYS A 144 -7.98 2.17 10.23
CA LYS A 144 -8.61 3.24 11.03
C LYS A 144 -9.74 3.92 10.28
N SER A 145 -9.52 4.33 9.04
CA SER A 145 -10.58 4.92 8.20
C SER A 145 -11.72 3.95 7.98
N GLY A 146 -11.42 2.67 7.74
CA GLY A 146 -12.41 1.63 7.56
C GLY A 146 -13.34 1.44 8.77
N ILE A 147 -12.80 1.42 10.00
CA ILE A 147 -13.66 1.30 11.20
C ILE A 147 -14.48 2.58 11.44
N ASP A 148 -13.90 3.76 11.22
CA ASP A 148 -14.60 5.04 11.33
C ASP A 148 -15.78 5.11 10.35
N ASN A 149 -15.57 4.67 9.10
CA ASN A 149 -16.63 4.58 8.08
C ASN A 149 -17.69 3.54 8.46
N ALA A 150 -17.28 2.33 8.87
CA ALA A 150 -18.22 1.27 9.25
C ALA A 150 -19.14 1.72 10.40
N ILE A 151 -18.62 2.39 11.44
CA ILE A 151 -19.42 2.89 12.56
C ILE A 151 -20.47 3.90 12.06
N ARG A 152 -20.04 4.90 11.27
CA ARG A 152 -20.96 5.93 10.75
C ARG A 152 -22.03 5.34 9.83
N LEU A 153 -21.64 4.45 8.93
CA LEU A 153 -22.57 3.82 7.98
C LEU A 153 -23.60 2.91 8.69
N ILE A 154 -23.19 2.19 9.75
CA ILE A 154 -24.12 1.40 10.56
C ILE A 154 -25.11 2.33 11.32
N GLU A 155 -24.67 3.47 11.81
CA GLU A 155 -25.54 4.45 12.45
C GLU A 155 -26.52 5.08 11.44
N ASP A 156 -26.04 5.45 10.26
CA ASP A 156 -26.82 6.16 9.23
C ASP A 156 -27.83 5.23 8.52
N ILE A 157 -27.40 4.02 8.12
CA ILE A 157 -28.21 3.10 7.30
C ILE A 157 -29.09 2.20 8.17
N VAL A 158 -28.52 1.59 9.21
CA VAL A 158 -29.19 0.58 10.02
C VAL A 158 -29.97 1.20 11.18
N GLY A 159 -29.38 2.19 11.84
CA GLY A 159 -30.03 3.00 12.88
C GLY A 159 -30.70 2.16 14.00
N LYS A 160 -31.99 2.35 14.17
CA LYS A 160 -32.78 1.71 15.27
C LYS A 160 -32.92 0.20 15.13
N ARG A 161 -32.75 -0.37 13.91
CA ARG A 161 -32.89 -1.81 13.66
C ARG A 161 -31.58 -2.58 13.88
N LYS A 162 -30.60 -1.96 14.52
CA LYS A 162 -29.24 -2.50 14.71
C LYS A 162 -29.24 -3.93 15.29
N LYS A 163 -30.11 -4.24 16.26
CA LYS A 163 -30.17 -5.57 16.89
C LYS A 163 -30.61 -6.65 15.91
N GLU A 164 -31.69 -6.38 15.16
CA GLU A 164 -32.22 -7.31 14.16
C GLU A 164 -31.26 -7.52 13.01
N PHE A 165 -30.70 -6.42 12.51
CA PHE A 165 -29.67 -6.44 11.47
C PHE A 165 -28.43 -7.21 11.91
N THR A 166 -27.98 -7.08 13.15
CA THR A 166 -26.84 -7.84 13.68
C THR A 166 -27.09 -9.35 13.62
N LEU A 167 -28.29 -9.82 13.98
CA LEU A 167 -28.63 -11.24 13.87
C LEU A 167 -28.67 -11.69 12.42
N PHE A 168 -29.23 -10.88 11.53
CA PHE A 168 -29.25 -11.16 10.10
C PHE A 168 -27.82 -11.23 9.55
N PHE A 169 -26.96 -10.24 9.87
CA PHE A 169 -25.57 -10.18 9.41
C PHE A 169 -24.76 -11.40 9.85
N LEU A 170 -24.97 -11.88 11.07
CA LEU A 170 -24.26 -13.05 11.58
C LEU A 170 -24.72 -14.36 10.94
N HIS A 171 -26.02 -14.54 10.70
CA HIS A 171 -26.58 -15.84 10.38
C HIS A 171 -27.07 -15.99 8.94
N ASN A 172 -27.40 -14.88 8.28
CA ASN A 172 -27.95 -14.88 6.91
C ASN A 172 -26.98 -14.31 5.87
N VAL A 173 -25.86 -13.70 6.29
CA VAL A 173 -24.78 -13.33 5.38
C VAL A 173 -23.76 -14.46 5.32
N HIS A 174 -23.57 -14.99 4.11
CA HIS A 174 -22.75 -16.17 3.86
C HIS A 174 -21.55 -15.86 2.98
N ILE A 175 -20.50 -16.64 3.16
CA ILE A 175 -19.29 -16.61 2.34
C ILE A 175 -18.98 -18.03 1.87
N ILE A 176 -18.56 -18.17 0.63
CA ILE A 176 -18.08 -19.45 0.12
C ILE A 176 -16.61 -19.58 0.47
N HIS A 177 -16.31 -20.41 1.46
CA HIS A 177 -14.94 -20.64 1.91
C HIS A 177 -14.33 -21.83 1.17
N TYR A 178 -13.26 -21.56 0.42
CA TYR A 178 -12.47 -22.58 -0.28
C TYR A 178 -11.11 -22.75 0.37
N THR A 179 -10.81 -23.95 0.83
CA THR A 179 -9.48 -24.29 1.37
C THR A 179 -8.67 -24.99 0.29
N VAL A 180 -7.57 -24.37 -0.13
CA VAL A 180 -6.67 -24.91 -1.17
C VAL A 180 -6.04 -26.21 -0.66
N PRO A 181 -6.11 -27.32 -1.42
CA PRO A 181 -5.45 -28.58 -1.07
C PRO A 181 -3.93 -28.42 -0.91
N LYS A 182 -3.34 -29.19 0.02
CA LYS A 182 -1.92 -29.09 0.41
C LYS A 182 -0.93 -29.52 -0.68
N ASP A 183 -1.39 -30.24 -1.65
CA ASP A 183 -0.63 -30.78 -2.79
C ASP A 183 -0.61 -29.85 -4.01
N ILE A 184 -1.32 -28.72 -3.95
CA ILE A 184 -1.34 -27.73 -5.04
C ILE A 184 -0.17 -26.75 -4.87
N ASP A 185 0.55 -26.51 -5.97
CA ASP A 185 1.49 -25.40 -6.05
C ASP A 185 0.72 -24.06 -5.98
N LEU A 186 0.92 -23.35 -4.88
CA LEU A 186 0.26 -22.07 -4.62
C LEU A 186 0.55 -21.03 -5.73
N ASN A 187 1.76 -21.05 -6.32
CA ASN A 187 2.11 -20.13 -7.40
C ASN A 187 1.27 -20.40 -8.65
N HIS A 188 1.14 -21.67 -9.00
CA HIS A 188 0.27 -22.09 -10.11
C HIS A 188 -1.20 -21.81 -9.82
N TYR A 189 -1.64 -22.00 -8.57
CA TYR A 189 -2.99 -21.67 -8.15
C TYR A 189 -3.29 -20.16 -8.33
N PHE A 190 -2.35 -19.30 -7.95
CA PHE A 190 -2.45 -17.86 -8.17
C PHE A 190 -2.60 -17.52 -9.67
N GLU A 191 -1.84 -18.16 -10.55
CA GLU A 191 -1.92 -17.94 -12.00
C GLU A 191 -3.29 -18.35 -12.56
N VAL A 192 -3.85 -19.47 -12.13
CA VAL A 192 -5.14 -20.00 -12.61
C VAL A 192 -6.31 -19.14 -12.09
N MET A 193 -6.29 -18.77 -10.83
CA MET A 193 -7.35 -17.92 -10.25
C MET A 193 -7.37 -16.55 -10.91
N ASN A 194 -6.23 -15.99 -11.26
CA ASN A 194 -6.10 -14.71 -11.95
C ASN A 194 -6.79 -14.68 -13.32
N SER A 195 -7.04 -15.82 -13.96
CA SER A 195 -7.70 -15.89 -15.25
C SER A 195 -9.24 -15.77 -15.20
N ARG A 196 -9.87 -15.78 -14.02
CA ARG A 196 -11.34 -15.93 -13.86
C ARG A 196 -12.14 -14.76 -13.26
N GLY A 197 -11.55 -13.54 -13.10
CA GLY A 197 -12.37 -12.28 -13.05
C GLY A 197 -12.52 -11.54 -11.72
N GLU A 198 -12.09 -12.00 -10.53
CA GLU A 198 -12.08 -11.18 -9.28
C GLU A 198 -10.82 -11.52 -8.47
N GLN A 199 -9.72 -10.71 -8.57
CA GLN A 199 -8.44 -11.34 -8.22
C GLN A 199 -7.35 -10.41 -7.75
N LEU A 200 -6.36 -11.05 -7.10
CA LEU A 200 -5.04 -10.48 -6.89
C LEU A 200 -4.56 -9.79 -8.16
N GLU A 201 -4.22 -8.54 -8.07
CA GLU A 201 -3.67 -7.81 -9.20
C GLU A 201 -2.36 -8.49 -9.66
N LYS A 202 -2.10 -8.52 -10.96
CA LYS A 202 -0.91 -9.18 -11.54
C LYS A 202 0.38 -8.81 -10.81
N HIS A 203 0.48 -7.57 -10.35
CA HIS A 203 1.65 -7.11 -9.60
C HIS A 203 1.74 -7.71 -8.18
N GLU A 204 0.63 -8.10 -7.54
CA GLU A 204 0.65 -8.81 -6.25
C GLU A 204 1.17 -10.25 -6.41
N ILE A 205 0.85 -10.91 -7.54
CA ILE A 205 1.40 -12.22 -7.89
C ILE A 205 2.91 -12.14 -8.07
N GLU A 206 3.39 -11.15 -8.84
CA GLU A 206 4.83 -10.97 -9.01
C GLU A 206 5.53 -10.61 -7.70
N LYS A 207 4.92 -9.79 -6.85
CA LYS A 207 5.43 -9.54 -5.50
C LYS A 207 5.63 -10.83 -4.72
N ALA A 208 4.64 -11.73 -4.76
CA ALA A 208 4.71 -13.02 -4.06
C ALA A 208 5.85 -13.90 -4.60
N LYS A 209 6.01 -14.00 -5.92
CA LYS A 209 7.11 -14.74 -6.56
C LYS A 209 8.48 -14.19 -6.17
N LEU A 210 8.67 -12.86 -6.25
CA LEU A 210 9.93 -12.21 -5.91
C LEU A 210 10.27 -12.38 -4.43
N LEU A 211 9.30 -12.25 -3.52
CA LEU A 211 9.48 -12.48 -2.09
C LEU A 211 9.87 -13.94 -1.77
N ALA A 212 9.34 -14.92 -2.52
CA ALA A 212 9.66 -16.32 -2.32
C ALA A 212 11.14 -16.66 -2.63
N ILE A 213 11.79 -15.87 -3.49
CA ILE A 213 13.20 -16.05 -3.86
C ILE A 213 14.15 -15.57 -2.76
N LEU A 214 13.77 -14.52 -2.01
CA LEU A 214 14.57 -13.97 -0.93
C LEU A 214 14.55 -14.93 0.27
N LYS A 215 15.73 -15.36 0.73
CA LYS A 215 15.87 -16.34 1.83
C LYS A 215 15.84 -15.68 3.21
N ASN A 216 16.36 -14.46 3.31
CA ASN A 216 16.47 -13.73 4.56
C ASN A 216 15.15 -13.02 4.90
N GLU A 217 14.67 -13.15 6.13
CA GLU A 217 13.41 -12.53 6.59
C GLU A 217 13.48 -11.01 6.63
N SER A 218 14.62 -10.42 7.05
CA SER A 218 14.84 -8.97 7.04
C SER A 218 14.78 -8.42 5.61
N GLU A 219 15.38 -9.13 4.64
CA GLU A 219 15.34 -8.74 3.23
C GLU A 219 13.93 -8.85 2.64
N ARG A 220 13.17 -9.90 2.97
CA ARG A 220 11.76 -10.03 2.56
C ARG A 220 10.91 -8.90 3.12
N LYS A 221 11.10 -8.58 4.40
CA LYS A 221 10.39 -7.48 5.03
C LYS A 221 10.71 -6.15 4.36
N ALA A 222 11.99 -5.83 4.17
CA ALA A 222 12.43 -4.60 3.51
C ALA A 222 11.92 -4.49 2.07
N PHE A 223 11.95 -5.59 1.30
CA PHE A 223 11.39 -5.62 -0.05
C PHE A 223 9.88 -5.38 -0.08
N ALA A 224 9.14 -5.97 0.87
CA ALA A 224 7.70 -5.79 0.94
C ALA A 224 7.32 -4.34 1.32
N GLU A 225 8.01 -3.72 2.27
CA GLU A 225 7.80 -2.32 2.66
C GLU A 225 8.16 -1.35 1.52
N GLN A 226 9.26 -1.62 0.83
CA GLN A 226 9.69 -0.89 -0.35
C GLN A 226 8.66 -0.98 -1.48
N TRP A 227 8.18 -2.19 -1.79
CA TRP A 227 7.14 -2.40 -2.79
C TRP A 227 5.86 -1.63 -2.44
N GLU A 228 5.45 -1.69 -1.18
CA GLU A 228 4.25 -1.00 -0.68
C GLU A 228 4.39 0.52 -0.79
N ALA A 229 5.56 1.07 -0.45
CA ALA A 229 5.81 2.50 -0.62
C ALA A 229 5.77 2.92 -2.09
N CYS A 230 6.35 2.10 -2.98
CA CYS A 230 6.38 2.37 -4.42
C CYS A 230 5.01 2.20 -5.09
N SER A 231 4.15 1.31 -4.58
CA SER A 231 2.81 1.07 -5.15
C SER A 231 1.86 2.26 -4.95
N LYS A 232 2.12 3.11 -3.97
CA LYS A 232 1.36 4.35 -3.73
C LYS A 232 1.74 5.42 -4.75
N MET A 233 1.24 5.27 -5.99
CA MET A 233 1.68 6.09 -7.12
C MET A 233 1.34 7.58 -6.96
N ASN A 234 0.29 7.94 -6.25
CA ASN A 234 -0.22 9.30 -6.10
C ASN A 234 0.29 10.03 -4.84
N ILE A 235 1.33 9.50 -4.22
CA ILE A 235 1.99 10.07 -3.03
C ILE A 235 3.50 10.02 -3.27
N TYR A 236 4.22 11.06 -2.86
CA TYR A 236 5.69 11.09 -2.95
C TYR A 236 6.31 9.92 -2.17
N LEU A 237 7.32 9.28 -2.72
CA LEU A 237 8.01 8.17 -2.07
C LEU A 237 8.51 8.54 -0.68
N GLN A 238 9.01 9.76 -0.50
CA GLN A 238 9.47 10.26 0.79
C GLN A 238 8.35 10.38 1.83
N GLN A 239 7.10 10.56 1.41
CA GLN A 239 5.93 10.53 2.29
C GLN A 239 5.49 9.09 2.57
N ALA A 240 5.47 8.25 1.54
CA ALA A 240 5.05 6.86 1.61
C ALA A 240 6.03 5.97 2.41
N TRP A 241 7.33 6.32 2.44
CA TRP A 241 8.36 5.60 3.17
C TRP A 241 8.23 5.83 4.68
N GLU A 242 8.07 4.75 5.44
CA GLU A 242 7.78 4.81 6.87
C GLU A 242 9.00 4.64 7.78
N CYS A 243 10.12 4.16 7.21
CA CYS A 243 11.37 3.97 7.93
C CYS A 243 12.17 5.29 8.06
N ASP A 244 13.43 5.22 8.48
CA ASP A 244 14.27 6.41 8.62
C ASP A 244 14.47 7.13 7.28
N LYS A 245 13.81 8.28 7.16
CA LYS A 245 13.83 9.07 5.92
C LYS A 245 15.14 9.80 5.72
N GLU A 246 15.78 10.26 6.80
CA GLU A 246 17.01 11.05 6.69
C GLU A 246 18.19 10.21 6.23
N SER A 247 18.27 8.96 6.65
CA SER A 247 19.30 8.02 6.18
C SER A 247 19.15 7.64 4.72
N VAL A 248 17.92 7.64 4.19
CA VAL A 248 17.63 7.22 2.82
C VAL A 248 17.61 8.41 1.85
N PHE A 249 17.00 9.54 2.25
CA PHE A 249 16.76 10.68 1.36
C PHE A 249 17.59 11.93 1.72
N GLY A 250 18.51 11.84 2.70
CA GLY A 250 19.22 12.99 3.21
C GLY A 250 18.36 13.89 4.10
N ARG A 251 18.98 14.89 4.72
CA ARG A 251 18.30 15.80 5.65
C ARG A 251 17.27 16.70 4.97
N ASP A 252 17.47 16.98 3.71
CA ASP A 252 16.60 17.83 2.87
C ASP A 252 15.52 17.02 2.10
N TYR A 253 15.55 15.69 2.20
CA TYR A 253 14.69 14.76 1.48
C TYR A 253 14.78 14.81 -0.06
N HIS A 254 15.80 15.48 -0.58
CA HIS A 254 15.97 15.67 -2.03
C HIS A 254 17.09 14.80 -2.64
N THR A 255 17.86 14.09 -1.82
CA THR A 255 18.99 13.29 -2.27
C THR A 255 18.79 11.84 -1.89
N LEU A 256 18.77 10.94 -2.88
CA LEU A 256 18.76 9.51 -2.61
C LEU A 256 20.17 9.06 -2.18
N LEU A 257 20.35 8.79 -0.88
CA LEU A 257 21.63 8.36 -0.30
C LEU A 257 21.83 6.85 -0.41
N ALA A 258 20.73 6.06 -0.35
CA ALA A 258 20.81 4.62 -0.56
C ALA A 258 21.37 4.32 -1.96
N SER A 259 22.40 3.48 -2.03
CA SER A 259 23.10 3.13 -3.27
C SER A 259 22.77 1.72 -3.77
N ASN A 260 22.19 0.89 -2.92
CA ASN A 260 21.82 -0.49 -3.22
C ASN A 260 20.69 -0.96 -2.28
N PHE A 261 20.22 -2.19 -2.52
CA PHE A 261 19.15 -2.78 -1.73
C PHE A 261 19.50 -3.00 -0.25
N LEU A 262 20.76 -3.34 0.05
CA LEU A 262 21.18 -3.60 1.44
C LEU A 262 21.16 -2.33 2.29
N ASP A 263 21.40 -1.16 1.71
CA ASP A 263 21.28 0.12 2.40
C ASP A 263 19.84 0.35 2.87
N LEU A 264 18.84 -0.10 2.09
CA LEU A 264 17.43 -0.03 2.47
C LEU A 264 17.07 -1.06 3.56
N VAL A 265 17.69 -2.25 3.55
CA VAL A 265 17.51 -3.27 4.59
C VAL A 265 18.07 -2.78 5.92
N ALA A 266 19.29 -2.25 5.94
CA ALA A 266 19.95 -1.74 7.15
C ALA A 266 19.12 -0.63 7.84
N ASN A 267 18.46 0.21 7.07
CA ASN A 267 17.61 1.28 7.59
C ASN A 267 16.27 0.77 8.16
N ASN A 268 15.84 -0.43 7.79
CA ASN A 268 14.68 -1.08 8.39
C ASN A 268 14.97 -1.73 9.74
N ASP A 269 16.18 -2.25 9.95
CA ASP A 269 16.57 -2.90 11.20
C ASP A 269 16.76 -1.89 12.36
N ILE A 270 17.07 -0.62 12.05
CA ILE A 270 17.21 0.45 13.05
C ILE A 270 15.88 0.77 13.77
N ASN A 271 14.73 0.50 13.13
CA ASN A 271 13.40 0.64 13.73
C ASN A 271 12.93 -0.57 14.57
N VAL A 272 13.76 -1.60 14.74
CA VAL A 272 13.62 -2.52 15.87
C VAL A 272 14.03 -1.74 17.12
N VAL A 273 13.15 -0.88 17.61
CA VAL A 273 13.21 -0.34 18.96
C VAL A 273 13.51 -1.53 19.85
N GLU A 274 14.70 -1.54 20.48
CA GLU A 274 14.99 -2.43 21.59
C GLU A 274 13.72 -2.46 22.44
N ARG A 275 13.12 -3.63 22.57
CA ARG A 275 11.95 -3.83 23.44
C ARG A 275 12.42 -3.61 24.86
N LYS A 276 12.57 -2.32 25.24
CA LYS A 276 12.78 -1.94 26.63
C LYS A 276 11.60 -2.51 27.40
N SER A 277 11.88 -3.31 28.41
CA SER A 277 10.83 -3.87 29.23
C SER A 277 10.01 -2.72 29.80
N ILE A 278 8.71 -2.97 30.05
CA ILE A 278 7.81 -1.97 30.68
C ILE A 278 8.45 -1.36 31.93
N ILE A 279 9.27 -2.10 32.65
CA ILE A 279 10.00 -1.68 33.84
C ILE A 279 11.10 -0.66 33.50
N GLU A 280 11.79 -0.77 32.37
CA GLU A 280 12.79 0.21 31.91
C GLU A 280 12.14 1.50 31.40
N LEU A 281 10.98 1.43 30.79
CA LEU A 281 10.18 2.59 30.36
C LEU A 281 9.62 3.37 31.58
N ILE A 282 9.28 2.70 32.66
CA ILE A 282 8.82 3.34 33.91
C ILE A 282 9.98 4.01 34.64
N LYS A 283 11.20 3.49 34.50
CA LYS A 283 12.43 4.08 35.15
C LYS A 283 12.97 5.30 34.38
N LEU A 284 12.70 5.44 33.09
CA LEU A 284 12.98 6.64 32.31
C LEU A 284 11.79 7.60 32.51
N GLY A 285 11.86 8.37 33.59
CA GLY A 285 10.81 9.32 33.99
C GLY A 285 10.32 10.18 32.85
N VAL A 286 8.99 10.37 32.83
CA VAL A 286 8.24 11.21 31.92
C VAL A 286 8.79 12.63 31.89
N ASN A 287 9.76 12.90 31.06
CA ASN A 287 10.21 14.27 30.76
C ASN A 287 10.76 14.35 29.32
N GLU A 288 9.87 14.15 28.38
CA GLU A 288 9.96 14.81 27.08
C GLU A 288 8.53 14.90 26.52
N GLN A 289 7.93 16.04 26.75
CA GLN A 289 6.80 16.48 25.92
C GLN A 289 7.33 16.68 24.50
N ALA A 290 7.44 15.58 23.74
CA ALA A 290 7.53 15.67 22.31
C ALA A 290 6.25 16.36 21.86
N LYS A 291 6.34 17.62 21.46
CA LYS A 291 5.28 18.34 20.76
C LYS A 291 4.80 17.44 19.64
N LEU A 292 3.57 16.95 19.78
CA LEU A 292 2.87 16.20 18.74
C LEU A 292 2.81 17.11 17.50
N LYS A 293 3.66 16.79 16.51
CA LYS A 293 3.54 17.42 15.20
C LYS A 293 2.23 16.92 14.63
N GLU A 294 1.36 17.85 14.24
CA GLU A 294 0.28 17.54 13.31
C GLU A 294 0.92 16.81 12.13
N LYS A 295 0.51 15.57 11.87
CA LYS A 295 0.89 14.91 10.64
C LYS A 295 0.19 15.66 9.52
N ASP A 296 0.98 16.34 8.71
CA ASP A 296 0.49 16.89 7.46
C ASP A 296 -0.18 15.75 6.69
N VAL A 297 -1.42 16.00 6.24
CA VAL A 297 -2.10 15.08 5.33
C VAL A 297 -1.18 14.89 4.13
N PRO A 298 -0.91 13.65 3.65
CA PRO A 298 -0.04 13.48 2.50
C PRO A 298 -0.58 14.30 1.33
N GLU A 299 0.25 15.18 0.78
CA GLU A 299 -0.08 15.90 -0.44
C GLU A 299 -0.21 14.86 -1.55
N SER A 300 -1.39 14.71 -2.12
CA SER A 300 -1.68 13.76 -3.17
C SER A 300 -1.72 14.45 -4.53
N PHE A 301 -1.25 13.77 -5.54
CA PHE A 301 -1.28 14.19 -6.94
C PHE A 301 -1.76 13.03 -7.81
N GLN A 302 -2.11 13.29 -9.05
CA GLN A 302 -2.41 12.21 -10.01
C GLN A 302 -1.16 11.92 -10.83
N ASN A 303 -0.62 10.72 -10.69
CA ASN A 303 0.54 10.27 -11.47
C ASN A 303 0.15 10.01 -12.94
N ILE A 304 1.11 10.16 -13.84
CA ILE A 304 0.96 9.93 -15.28
C ILE A 304 0.97 8.45 -15.67
N ILE A 305 1.28 7.55 -14.73
CA ILE A 305 1.38 6.11 -14.96
C ILE A 305 0.85 5.35 -13.73
N ASP A 306 0.19 4.22 -13.96
CA ASP A 306 -0.21 3.28 -12.92
C ASP A 306 0.93 2.33 -12.52
N PHE A 307 0.76 1.65 -11.39
CA PHE A 307 1.80 0.82 -10.82
C PHE A 307 2.19 -0.41 -11.69
N PRO A 308 1.26 -1.17 -12.30
CA PRO A 308 1.62 -2.28 -13.17
C PRO A 308 2.46 -1.86 -14.37
N ASN A 309 2.11 -0.76 -15.03
CA ASN A 309 2.89 -0.23 -16.14
C ASN A 309 4.24 0.35 -15.69
N PHE A 310 4.28 0.94 -14.50
CA PHE A 310 5.53 1.42 -13.89
C PHE A 310 6.49 0.26 -13.60
N LEU A 311 6.00 -0.87 -13.08
CA LEU A 311 6.81 -2.08 -12.88
C LEU A 311 7.44 -2.59 -14.18
N LEU A 312 6.70 -2.56 -15.29
CA LEU A 312 7.24 -2.93 -16.60
C LEU A 312 8.38 -1.99 -17.06
N ILE A 313 8.24 -0.69 -16.80
CA ILE A 313 9.33 0.26 -17.10
C ILE A 313 10.56 -0.06 -16.27
N VAL A 314 10.41 -0.33 -14.98
CA VAL A 314 11.51 -0.69 -14.08
C VAL A 314 12.15 -2.03 -14.49
N LEU A 315 11.34 -3.02 -14.85
CA LEU A 315 11.83 -4.30 -15.36
C LEU A 315 12.65 -4.10 -16.63
N LYS A 316 12.16 -3.29 -17.56
CA LYS A 316 12.87 -2.94 -18.81
C LYS A 316 14.20 -2.23 -18.53
N LEU A 317 14.23 -1.30 -17.55
CA LEU A 317 15.44 -0.62 -17.09
C LEU A 317 16.45 -1.62 -16.49
N THR A 318 16.01 -2.49 -15.60
CA THR A 318 16.87 -3.48 -14.94
C THR A 318 17.48 -4.44 -15.96
N ARG A 319 16.68 -4.92 -16.90
CA ARG A 319 17.18 -5.77 -17.99
C ARG A 319 18.16 -5.05 -18.90
N PHE A 320 17.88 -3.80 -19.25
CA PHE A 320 18.77 -2.99 -20.09
C PHE A 320 20.15 -2.79 -19.43
N GLN A 321 20.19 -2.65 -18.09
CA GLN A 321 21.45 -2.49 -17.36
C GLN A 321 22.24 -3.81 -17.23
N ARG A 322 21.54 -4.95 -17.11
CA ARG A 322 22.16 -6.28 -16.90
C ARG A 322 22.57 -6.99 -18.21
N GLU A 323 21.72 -6.91 -19.22
CA GLU A 323 21.82 -7.73 -20.41
C GLU A 323 22.48 -6.95 -21.56
N LYS A 324 23.71 -7.30 -21.93
CA LYS A 324 24.45 -6.61 -23.01
C LYS A 324 23.73 -6.60 -24.36
N ASN A 325 22.90 -7.62 -24.63
CA ASN A 325 22.20 -7.79 -25.92
C ASN A 325 20.68 -7.63 -25.75
N PHE A 326 20.22 -6.90 -24.75
CA PHE A 326 18.79 -6.69 -24.53
C PHE A 326 18.18 -5.87 -25.68
N ASN A 327 17.18 -6.47 -26.34
CA ASN A 327 16.44 -5.77 -27.38
C ASN A 327 15.29 -4.95 -26.76
N VAL A 328 15.52 -3.66 -26.59
CA VAL A 328 14.58 -2.70 -26.02
C VAL A 328 13.24 -2.67 -26.77
N ASN A 329 13.25 -2.90 -28.09
CA ASN A 329 12.07 -2.80 -28.95
C ASN A 329 11.15 -4.04 -28.87
N SER A 330 11.68 -5.19 -28.45
CA SER A 330 10.91 -6.42 -28.31
C SER A 330 10.21 -6.54 -26.95
N PHE A 331 10.49 -5.64 -26.01
CA PHE A 331 9.88 -5.63 -24.67
C PHE A 331 8.53 -4.92 -24.67
N SER A 332 7.50 -5.60 -24.15
CA SER A 332 6.16 -5.04 -24.05
C SER A 332 6.00 -4.17 -22.80
N LEU A 333 5.41 -2.99 -22.97
CA LEU A 333 4.98 -2.11 -21.86
C LEU A 333 3.45 -2.15 -21.69
N ASP A 334 2.80 -3.24 -22.08
CA ASP A 334 1.39 -3.49 -21.83
C ASP A 334 1.23 -4.24 -20.51
N ASP A 335 0.43 -3.72 -19.59
CA ASP A 335 0.15 -4.34 -18.28
C ASP A 335 -0.45 -5.75 -18.39
N LYS A 336 -1.10 -6.06 -19.54
CA LYS A 336 -1.57 -7.41 -19.84
C LYS A 336 -0.42 -8.42 -19.94
N GLU A 337 0.76 -7.96 -20.33
CA GLU A 337 1.98 -8.76 -20.52
C GLU A 337 2.88 -8.80 -19.29
N LEU A 338 2.46 -8.19 -18.16
CA LEU A 338 3.30 -8.08 -16.95
C LEU A 338 3.92 -9.42 -16.54
N LEU A 339 3.09 -10.43 -16.33
CA LEU A 339 3.53 -11.77 -15.93
C LEU A 339 4.43 -12.42 -16.99
N ASN A 340 4.07 -12.26 -18.28
CA ASN A 340 4.85 -12.80 -19.39
C ASN A 340 6.25 -12.18 -19.48
N GLU A 341 6.38 -10.87 -19.24
CA GLU A 341 7.68 -10.19 -19.30
C GLU A 341 8.58 -10.58 -18.11
N PHE A 342 8.01 -10.77 -16.91
CA PHE A 342 8.76 -11.30 -15.76
C PHE A 342 9.17 -12.76 -15.96
N ASN A 343 8.33 -13.60 -16.55
CA ASN A 343 8.65 -15.01 -16.83
C ASN A 343 9.79 -15.19 -17.87
N LYS A 344 10.12 -14.15 -18.65
CA LYS A 344 11.26 -14.15 -19.58
C LYS A 344 12.60 -13.94 -18.89
N VAL A 345 12.61 -13.63 -17.60
CA VAL A 345 13.80 -13.31 -16.84
C VAL A 345 14.16 -14.44 -15.89
N TYR A 346 15.46 -14.75 -15.81
CA TYR A 346 15.94 -15.64 -14.76
C TYR A 346 15.94 -14.89 -13.43
N LEU A 347 15.01 -15.25 -12.57
CA LEU A 347 14.82 -14.62 -11.26
C LEU A 347 15.70 -15.32 -10.23
N ASP A 348 16.81 -14.72 -9.88
CA ASP A 348 17.66 -15.09 -8.75
C ASP A 348 17.60 -14.02 -7.64
N GLU A 349 18.18 -14.34 -6.49
CA GLU A 349 18.21 -13.44 -5.34
C GLU A 349 18.89 -12.09 -5.65
N ASN A 350 19.94 -12.11 -6.47
CA ASN A 350 20.65 -10.89 -6.89
C ASN A 350 19.77 -10.03 -7.80
N PHE A 351 19.04 -10.67 -8.73
CA PHE A 351 18.09 -9.96 -9.59
C PHE A 351 17.00 -9.27 -8.75
N VAL A 352 16.43 -9.99 -7.77
CA VAL A 352 15.35 -9.45 -6.93
C VAL A 352 15.82 -8.23 -6.13
N LYS A 353 17.03 -8.29 -5.56
CA LYS A 353 17.63 -7.19 -4.82
C LYS A 353 17.90 -5.97 -5.73
N GLU A 354 18.45 -6.20 -6.90
CA GLU A 354 18.72 -5.14 -7.88
C GLU A 354 17.41 -4.52 -8.41
N PHE A 355 16.46 -5.36 -8.78
CA PHE A 355 15.13 -4.91 -9.22
C PHE A 355 14.43 -4.09 -8.12
N GLY A 356 14.47 -4.56 -6.87
CA GLY A 356 13.94 -3.84 -5.73
C GLY A 356 14.56 -2.45 -5.60
N TYR A 357 15.89 -2.35 -5.58
CA TYR A 357 16.57 -1.06 -5.54
C TYR A 357 16.22 -0.16 -6.75
N ASN A 358 16.17 -0.72 -7.95
CA ASN A 358 15.81 0.02 -9.15
C ASN A 358 14.36 0.52 -9.10
N LEU A 359 13.44 -0.26 -8.53
CA LEU A 359 12.05 0.16 -8.32
C LEU A 359 11.98 1.37 -7.39
N PHE A 360 12.71 1.34 -6.29
CA PHE A 360 12.76 2.42 -5.32
C PHE A 360 13.37 3.70 -5.91
N LYS A 361 14.51 3.56 -6.60
CA LYS A 361 15.19 4.66 -7.28
C LYS A 361 14.33 5.26 -8.40
N ALA A 362 13.70 4.42 -9.21
CA ALA A 362 12.82 4.87 -10.29
C ALA A 362 11.62 5.66 -9.75
N LYS A 363 11.00 5.19 -8.64
CA LYS A 363 9.88 5.91 -8.01
C LYS A 363 10.33 7.25 -7.45
N PHE A 364 11.50 7.32 -6.79
CA PHE A 364 12.07 8.59 -6.34
C PHE A 364 12.28 9.56 -7.50
N LEU A 365 12.83 9.09 -8.62
CA LEU A 365 13.06 9.92 -9.81
C LEU A 365 11.76 10.34 -10.49
N LEU A 366 10.78 9.44 -10.58
CA LEU A 366 9.48 9.73 -11.14
C LEU A 366 8.79 10.86 -10.36
N ASP A 367 8.74 10.75 -9.03
CA ASP A 367 8.04 11.68 -8.18
C ASP A 367 8.66 13.09 -8.17
N ASN A 368 10.00 13.19 -8.25
CA ASN A 368 10.71 14.45 -8.06
C ASN A 368 11.13 15.13 -9.38
N TYR A 369 11.17 14.41 -10.51
CA TYR A 369 11.73 14.93 -11.77
C TYR A 369 10.83 14.76 -12.99
N ILE A 370 9.66 14.14 -12.83
CA ILE A 370 8.67 14.00 -13.91
C ILE A 370 7.40 14.77 -13.54
N VAL A 371 6.75 15.35 -14.54
CA VAL A 371 5.49 16.10 -14.33
C VAL A 371 4.36 15.17 -13.86
N HIS A 372 3.51 15.71 -13.01
CA HIS A 372 2.29 15.06 -12.55
C HIS A 372 1.12 16.06 -12.57
N HIS A 373 -0.08 15.56 -12.43
CA HIS A 373 -1.29 16.38 -12.41
C HIS A 373 -1.65 16.74 -10.96
N SER A 374 -1.85 18.02 -10.67
CA SER A 374 -2.29 18.48 -9.34
C SER A 374 -3.77 18.20 -9.14
N ASN A 375 -4.13 17.76 -7.92
CA ASN A 375 -5.52 17.62 -7.49
C ASN A 375 -6.12 18.93 -6.93
N GLU A 376 -5.34 20.00 -6.84
CA GLU A 376 -5.82 21.29 -6.36
C GLU A 376 -6.66 22.00 -7.42
N GLU A 377 -7.93 22.25 -7.11
CA GLU A 377 -8.88 22.93 -8.00
C GLU A 377 -8.56 24.42 -8.19
N GLU A 378 -7.76 25.05 -7.31
CA GLU A 378 -7.46 26.48 -7.34
C GLU A 378 -5.95 26.75 -7.19
N THR A 379 -5.21 26.69 -8.27
CA THR A 379 -3.89 27.34 -8.31
C THR A 379 -3.97 28.62 -9.13
N SER A 380 -3.38 29.70 -8.63
CA SER A 380 -3.31 31.01 -9.27
C SER A 380 -2.78 31.03 -10.71
N ASP A 381 -2.20 29.91 -11.16
CA ASP A 381 -1.55 29.76 -12.47
C ASP A 381 -2.36 28.97 -13.52
N ASN A 382 -3.58 28.52 -13.24
CA ASN A 382 -4.43 27.74 -14.16
C ASN A 382 -3.75 26.55 -14.89
N ASN A 383 -2.54 26.14 -14.50
CA ASN A 383 -1.85 25.01 -15.09
C ASN A 383 -1.91 23.79 -14.16
N PRO A 384 -2.67 22.73 -14.51
CA PRO A 384 -2.80 21.54 -13.67
C PRO A 384 -1.51 20.71 -13.63
N TRP A 385 -0.56 20.94 -14.53
CA TRP A 385 0.70 20.21 -14.58
C TRP A 385 1.73 20.84 -13.67
N LYS A 386 2.32 20.03 -12.78
CA LYS A 386 3.33 20.45 -11.82
C LYS A 386 4.61 19.63 -11.99
N LEU A 387 5.74 20.27 -11.75
CA LEU A 387 7.05 19.62 -11.65
C LEU A 387 7.66 20.09 -10.33
N GLN A 388 7.44 19.32 -9.29
CA GLN A 388 7.79 19.66 -7.92
C GLN A 388 8.57 18.52 -7.27
N CYS A 389 9.37 18.84 -6.27
CA CYS A 389 10.08 17.88 -5.44
C CYS A 389 9.67 18.03 -3.98
N TYR A 390 9.69 16.92 -3.25
CA TYR A 390 9.43 16.92 -1.82
C TYR A 390 10.69 17.34 -1.06
N HIS A 391 10.60 18.44 -0.33
CA HIS A 391 11.75 19.08 0.31
C HIS A 391 11.50 19.34 1.79
N LYS A 392 12.58 19.22 2.61
CA LYS A 392 12.60 19.56 4.03
C LYS A 392 13.73 20.56 4.29
N GLU A 393 13.46 21.67 4.91
CA GLU A 393 14.52 22.56 5.37
C GLU A 393 15.33 21.93 6.50
N ALA A 394 16.65 22.12 6.48
CA ALA A 394 17.59 21.45 7.39
C ALA A 394 17.28 21.67 8.89
N ASN A 395 16.64 22.78 9.25
CA ASN A 395 16.28 23.14 10.62
C ASN A 395 14.76 23.13 10.88
N SER A 396 13.96 22.67 9.92
CA SER A 396 12.51 22.58 10.03
C SER A 396 12.06 21.18 10.34
N SER A 397 10.96 21.09 11.07
CA SER A 397 10.26 19.81 11.22
C SER A 397 9.25 19.56 10.10
N LYS A 398 8.99 20.55 9.26
CA LYS A 398 8.01 20.50 8.17
C LYS A 398 8.70 20.28 6.84
N ALA A 399 8.18 19.37 6.04
CA ALA A 399 8.52 19.21 4.65
C ALA A 399 7.38 19.77 3.79
N TYR A 400 7.70 20.27 2.61
CA TYR A 400 6.77 20.91 1.68
C TYR A 400 7.16 20.62 0.23
N LEU A 401 6.24 20.90 -0.70
CA LEU A 401 6.53 20.82 -2.13
C LEU A 401 7.21 22.09 -2.61
N ARG A 402 8.28 21.92 -3.37
CA ARG A 402 9.04 23.01 -3.97
C ARG A 402 9.18 22.77 -5.48
N ASN A 403 9.09 23.84 -6.27
CA ASN A 403 9.40 23.75 -7.69
C ASN A 403 10.86 23.34 -7.92
N LEU A 404 11.11 22.49 -8.90
CA LEU A 404 12.42 21.88 -9.12
C LEU A 404 13.54 22.92 -9.31
N PHE A 405 13.23 24.05 -9.96
CA PHE A 405 14.19 25.15 -10.23
C PHE A 405 14.02 26.34 -9.29
N GLU A 406 13.52 26.16 -8.08
CA GLU A 406 13.43 27.20 -7.07
C GLU A 406 14.73 27.27 -6.26
N ARG A 407 15.26 28.47 -6.03
CA ARG A 407 16.57 28.68 -5.37
C ARG A 407 16.42 28.81 -3.86
N GLU A 408 17.40 28.28 -3.10
CA GLU A 408 17.42 28.34 -1.63
C GLU A 408 17.79 29.71 -1.03
N GLU A 409 18.21 30.69 -1.82
CA GLU A 409 18.82 31.91 -1.26
C GLU A 409 17.96 33.18 -1.39
N ARG A 410 17.72 33.78 -0.24
CA ARG A 410 17.08 35.09 -0.04
C ARG A 410 17.94 36.32 -0.48
N ASN A 411 19.14 36.16 -1.05
CA ASN A 411 20.12 37.24 -1.17
C ASN A 411 20.67 37.58 -2.56
N SER A 412 19.99 37.30 -3.66
CA SER A 412 20.44 37.87 -4.94
C SER A 412 19.25 38.20 -5.85
N GLY A 413 18.92 39.46 -5.93
CA GLY A 413 17.83 40.00 -6.72
C GLY A 413 18.00 39.98 -8.25
N ALA A 414 18.80 39.08 -8.79
CA ALA A 414 18.95 38.94 -10.24
C ALA A 414 18.83 37.46 -10.58
N ASN A 415 17.79 37.09 -11.31
CA ASN A 415 17.53 35.81 -12.00
C ASN A 415 16.37 34.91 -11.54
N ASP A 416 15.48 35.35 -10.70
CA ASP A 416 14.26 34.58 -10.37
C ASP A 416 13.41 34.28 -11.63
N GLU A 417 13.30 35.25 -12.54
CA GLU A 417 12.60 35.05 -13.84
C GLU A 417 13.22 34.01 -14.75
N THR A 418 14.55 33.84 -14.72
CA THR A 418 15.23 32.85 -15.57
C THR A 418 14.91 31.42 -15.11
N TYR A 419 14.88 31.18 -13.80
CA TYR A 419 14.52 29.88 -13.22
C TYR A 419 13.03 29.57 -13.41
N LYS A 420 12.15 30.52 -13.20
CA LYS A 420 10.70 30.39 -13.49
C LYS A 420 10.47 30.07 -14.97
N ARG A 421 11.19 30.72 -15.87
CA ARG A 421 11.09 30.45 -17.32
C ARG A 421 11.60 29.05 -17.69
N LYS A 422 12.67 28.56 -17.07
CA LYS A 422 13.14 27.17 -17.25
C LYS A 422 12.14 26.16 -16.75
N GLN A 423 11.60 26.37 -15.54
CA GLN A 423 10.53 25.54 -14.94
C GLN A 423 9.33 25.45 -15.89
N MET A 424 8.79 26.58 -16.33
CA MET A 424 7.66 26.62 -17.25
C MET A 424 7.92 25.91 -18.57
N LYS A 425 9.10 26.13 -19.18
CA LYS A 425 9.46 25.45 -20.42
C LYS A 425 9.49 23.94 -20.28
N LEU A 426 10.06 23.44 -19.18
CA LEU A 426 10.16 22.01 -18.96
C LEU A 426 8.81 21.40 -18.65
N VAL A 427 7.97 22.05 -17.82
CA VAL A 427 6.60 21.64 -17.57
C VAL A 427 5.80 21.57 -18.87
N HIS A 428 5.85 22.62 -19.71
CA HIS A 428 5.13 22.63 -21.00
C HIS A 428 5.63 21.54 -21.96
N LEU A 429 6.95 21.31 -22.02
CA LEU A 429 7.50 20.26 -22.89
C LEU A 429 7.04 18.87 -22.45
N MET A 430 7.13 18.56 -21.16
CA MET A 430 6.74 17.25 -20.63
C MET A 430 5.22 17.05 -20.73
N SER A 431 4.41 18.03 -20.34
CA SER A 431 2.94 17.95 -20.45
C SER A 431 2.47 17.82 -21.90
N MET A 432 3.16 18.46 -22.85
CA MET A 432 2.87 18.29 -24.28
C MET A 432 2.99 16.80 -24.69
N PHE A 433 4.03 16.11 -24.25
CA PHE A 433 4.20 14.68 -24.56
C PHE A 433 3.10 13.82 -23.91
N GLU A 434 2.68 14.18 -22.70
CA GLU A 434 1.57 13.48 -22.02
C GLU A 434 0.23 13.65 -22.72
N VAL A 435 -0.02 14.80 -23.31
CA VAL A 435 -1.28 15.09 -24.01
C VAL A 435 -1.28 14.56 -25.45
N THR A 436 -0.15 14.67 -26.16
CA THR A 436 -0.09 14.38 -27.61
C THR A 436 0.27 12.94 -27.95
N PHE A 437 0.99 12.25 -27.08
CA PHE A 437 1.43 10.89 -27.36
C PHE A 437 0.33 9.86 -27.07
N THR A 438 0.31 8.80 -27.90
CA THR A 438 -0.49 7.62 -27.58
C THR A 438 0.01 6.94 -26.31
N PRO A 439 -0.81 6.12 -25.60
CA PRO A 439 -0.38 5.45 -24.37
C PRO A 439 0.92 4.65 -24.52
N LYS A 440 1.14 3.99 -25.65
CA LYS A 440 2.38 3.26 -25.96
C LYS A 440 3.58 4.20 -26.10
N GLN A 441 3.39 5.34 -26.76
CA GLN A 441 4.47 6.34 -26.93
C GLN A 441 4.81 6.99 -25.60
N ARG A 442 3.83 7.33 -24.75
CA ARG A 442 4.05 7.89 -23.41
C ARG A 442 4.89 6.97 -22.53
N LYS A 443 4.56 5.68 -22.48
CA LYS A 443 5.32 4.68 -21.71
C LYS A 443 6.77 4.56 -22.19
N ASN A 444 7.02 4.59 -23.50
CA ASN A 444 8.38 4.57 -24.05
C ASN A 444 9.12 5.88 -23.77
N TYR A 445 8.46 7.03 -23.90
CA TYR A 445 9.03 8.33 -23.52
C TYR A 445 9.47 8.32 -22.06
N LEU A 446 8.59 7.89 -21.16
CA LEU A 446 8.90 7.81 -19.72
C LEU A 446 10.07 6.86 -19.43
N PHE A 447 10.14 5.72 -20.13
CA PHE A 447 11.29 4.82 -20.03
C PHE A 447 12.60 5.53 -20.34
N TYR A 448 12.68 6.30 -21.44
CA TYR A 448 13.91 7.01 -21.82
C TYR A 448 14.22 8.17 -20.88
N CYS A 449 13.22 8.88 -20.35
CA CYS A 449 13.42 9.89 -19.33
C CYS A 449 14.04 9.29 -18.06
N LEU A 450 13.47 8.18 -17.55
CA LEU A 450 14.01 7.51 -16.38
C LEU A 450 15.39 6.91 -16.64
N LEU A 451 15.65 6.32 -17.81
CA LEU A 451 16.97 5.82 -18.20
C LEU A 451 18.01 6.94 -18.17
N TYR A 452 17.69 8.11 -18.70
CA TYR A 452 18.56 9.28 -18.63
C TYR A 452 18.83 9.69 -17.19
N LEU A 453 17.79 9.83 -16.37
CA LEU A 453 17.90 10.22 -14.97
C LEU A 453 18.70 9.19 -14.14
N PHE A 454 18.58 7.89 -14.43
CA PHE A 454 19.39 6.85 -13.79
C PHE A 454 20.89 7.02 -14.03
N ASN A 455 21.26 7.42 -15.24
CA ASN A 455 22.66 7.61 -15.63
C ASN A 455 23.22 8.93 -15.08
N VAL A 456 22.43 9.99 -15.00
CA VAL A 456 22.83 11.31 -14.48
C VAL A 456 22.85 11.35 -12.96
N SER A 457 22.09 10.50 -12.28
CA SER A 457 22.03 10.45 -10.80
C SER A 457 23.35 10.07 -10.12
N SER A 458 24.36 9.64 -10.89
CA SER A 458 25.73 9.53 -10.41
C SER A 458 26.52 10.85 -10.48
N MET A 459 25.98 11.88 -11.14
CA MET A 459 26.54 13.22 -11.23
C MET A 459 25.63 14.19 -10.48
N ASN A 460 26.19 15.03 -9.61
CA ASN A 460 25.49 16.04 -8.82
C ASN A 460 24.36 16.72 -9.62
N TYR A 461 23.12 16.62 -9.18
CA TYR A 461 21.92 17.24 -9.76
C TYR A 461 21.96 18.78 -9.90
N LYS A 462 23.07 19.43 -9.52
CA LYS A 462 23.29 20.86 -9.74
C LYS A 462 23.50 21.27 -11.19
N CYS A 463 23.56 20.31 -12.12
CA CYS A 463 23.84 20.54 -13.55
C CYS A 463 22.66 20.22 -14.48
N LEU A 464 21.46 19.90 -13.98
CA LEU A 464 20.24 19.93 -14.75
C LEU A 464 19.67 21.34 -14.73
#